data_e7f83f0997ccb13a4505943a09c2e205
#
_entry.id   e7f83f0997ccb13a4505943a09c2e205
#
_cell.length_a   1.000
_cell.length_b   1.000
_cell.length_c   1.000
_cell.angle_alpha   90.00
_cell.angle_beta   90.00
_cell.angle_gamma   90.00
#
_symmetry.space_group_name_H-M   'P 1'
#
loop_
_entity.id
_entity.type
_entity.pdbx_description
1 polymer ?
#
loop_
_entity_poly.entity_id
_entity_poly.type
_entity_poly.pdbx_seq_one_letter_code
_entity_poly.pdbx_strand_id
1 'polypeptide(L)'
;MASTYVNDLRLNEMATGDASGTWGTVTNTNLELIGEALGYGTEGITTNANTHTTTVADGATDPGRAMYLEYTGTLDSACTITIAPNTLNRMHFIENGTSGSQNIIIKQGSGATITIPPGDVKAVYLDGAGSGAAVVDAFASLNVVDLKVQDDLTVTDDVAIGGDAAVTGAVTGGTINGVGIASSITNFTNSILISNDAGTGTLSSANNNTGLGFEVFDDLTSGDDNVGVGVQALTKLTTGVQNTAIGSASLDANTSGNYNTAVGTSSLGANTTAEENTALGWGAAGSTTTGASNVAVGSQALADN
;
A
#
# COMPACT_ATOMS: atom_id res chain seq x y z
N MET A 1 -5.70 38.50 45.19
CA MET A 1 -6.69 37.83 44.33
C MET A 1 -6.20 36.44 43.97
N ALA A 2 -7.05 35.51 43.71
CA ALA A 2 -6.61 34.20 43.23
C ALA A 2 -6.02 34.35 41.81
N SER A 3 -4.89 33.70 41.56
CA SER A 3 -4.28 33.69 40.22
C SER A 3 -5.26 33.13 39.19
N THR A 4 -5.34 33.77 38.03
CA THR A 4 -6.17 33.34 36.91
C THR A 4 -5.27 32.73 35.81
N TYR A 5 -5.67 31.58 35.28
CA TYR A 5 -4.95 30.87 34.21
C TYR A 5 -5.85 30.78 32.99
N VAL A 6 -5.62 31.64 32.01
CA VAL A 6 -6.66 31.98 30.99
C VAL A 6 -6.32 31.56 29.55
N ASN A 7 -5.20 30.99 29.29
CA ASN A 7 -4.82 30.59 27.94
C ASN A 7 -4.48 29.10 27.86
N ASP A 8 -4.38 28.58 26.63
CA ASP A 8 -4.08 27.16 26.37
C ASP A 8 -2.69 26.74 26.86
N LEU A 9 -1.81 27.70 27.16
CA LEU A 9 -0.53 27.45 27.80
C LEU A 9 -0.62 27.45 29.33
N ARG A 10 -1.79 27.76 29.92
CA ARG A 10 -2.04 27.80 31.35
C ARG A 10 -1.05 28.71 32.09
N LEU A 11 -0.73 29.87 31.49
CA LEU A 11 0.12 30.87 32.06
C LEU A 11 -0.63 31.67 33.12
N ASN A 12 0.10 32.15 34.15
CA ASN A 12 -0.49 33.00 35.17
C ASN A 12 -0.73 34.42 34.65
N GLU A 13 -2.01 34.83 34.59
CA GLU A 13 -2.38 36.22 34.32
C GLU A 13 -2.30 37.05 35.58
N MET A 14 -1.43 38.06 35.54
CA MET A 14 -1.24 38.97 36.67
C MET A 14 -2.15 40.19 36.50
N ALA A 15 -3.05 40.43 37.45
CA ALA A 15 -3.80 41.68 37.51
C ALA A 15 -2.96 42.83 38.04
N THR A 16 -3.35 44.08 37.76
CA THR A 16 -2.68 45.27 38.26
C THR A 16 -2.65 45.28 39.81
N GLY A 17 -1.44 45.31 40.37
CA GLY A 17 -1.21 45.26 41.82
C GLY A 17 -1.04 43.85 42.38
N ASP A 18 -1.26 42.80 41.60
CA ASP A 18 -0.94 41.45 42.00
C ASP A 18 0.58 41.20 41.91
N ALA A 19 1.03 40.16 42.58
CA ALA A 19 2.42 39.73 42.57
C ALA A 19 3.43 40.80 43.03
N SER A 20 3.03 41.76 43.88
CA SER A 20 3.95 42.73 44.47
C SER A 20 5.07 42.00 45.20
N GLY A 21 6.32 42.22 44.76
CA GLY A 21 7.52 41.54 45.24
C GLY A 21 7.80 40.16 44.61
N THR A 22 6.88 39.60 43.80
CA THR A 22 7.02 38.27 43.14
C THR A 22 6.85 38.31 41.62
N TRP A 23 6.59 39.50 41.04
CA TRP A 23 6.34 39.64 39.60
C TRP A 23 7.47 39.06 38.73
N GLY A 24 8.72 39.22 39.16
CA GLY A 24 9.86 38.67 38.44
C GLY A 24 9.83 37.14 38.39
N THR A 25 9.48 36.48 39.48
CA THR A 25 9.35 35.04 39.56
C THR A 25 8.20 34.56 38.65
N VAL A 26 7.03 35.21 38.74
CA VAL A 26 5.87 34.84 37.91
C VAL A 26 6.17 35.01 36.41
N THR A 27 6.85 36.09 36.03
CA THR A 27 7.26 36.33 34.65
C THR A 27 8.24 35.28 34.16
N ASN A 28 9.26 34.95 34.97
CA ASN A 28 10.23 33.91 34.60
C ASN A 28 9.56 32.53 34.46
N THR A 29 8.70 32.16 35.40
CA THR A 29 7.92 30.92 35.28
C THR A 29 7.10 30.89 34.00
N ASN A 30 6.40 31.98 33.67
CA ASN A 30 5.63 32.03 32.40
C ASN A 30 6.54 31.89 31.16
N LEU A 31 7.73 32.48 31.15
CA LEU A 31 8.69 32.30 30.05
C LEU A 31 9.20 30.86 29.94
N GLU A 32 9.46 30.21 31.09
CA GLU A 32 9.82 28.79 31.15
C GLU A 32 8.71 27.91 30.56
N LEU A 33 7.44 28.15 30.95
CA LEU A 33 6.28 27.41 30.44
C LEU A 33 6.05 27.63 28.93
N ILE A 34 6.36 28.80 28.40
CA ILE A 34 6.36 29.05 26.95
C ILE A 34 7.45 28.22 26.27
N GLY A 35 8.64 28.15 26.88
CA GLY A 35 9.73 27.30 26.38
C GLY A 35 9.36 25.82 26.34
N GLU A 36 8.75 25.32 27.42
CA GLU A 36 8.21 23.93 27.44
C GLU A 36 7.19 23.69 26.36
N ALA A 37 6.26 24.63 26.16
CA ALA A 37 5.18 24.49 25.18
C ALA A 37 5.67 24.40 23.71
N LEU A 38 6.85 24.92 23.43
CA LEU A 38 7.50 24.85 22.13
C LEU A 38 8.50 23.69 22.02
N GLY A 39 8.69 22.94 23.11
CA GLY A 39 9.70 21.92 23.27
C GLY A 39 9.18 20.49 23.10
N TYR A 40 10.03 19.58 23.57
CA TYR A 40 9.81 18.16 23.66
C TYR A 40 9.55 17.78 25.13
N GLY A 41 8.56 16.90 25.35
CA GLY A 41 8.23 16.33 26.65
C GLY A 41 8.08 14.82 26.55
N THR A 42 8.45 14.13 27.63
CA THR A 42 8.26 12.69 27.77
C THR A 42 7.37 12.42 28.99
N GLU A 43 6.34 11.60 28.79
CA GLU A 43 5.45 11.17 29.87
C GLU A 43 5.40 9.64 29.98
N GLY A 44 5.68 9.13 31.19
CA GLY A 44 5.69 7.70 31.46
C GLY A 44 4.30 7.18 31.81
N ILE A 45 3.82 6.16 31.09
CA ILE A 45 2.61 5.43 31.44
C ILE A 45 2.97 4.32 32.43
N THR A 46 2.16 4.14 33.48
CA THR A 46 2.33 3.03 34.41
C THR A 46 2.25 1.70 33.67
N THR A 47 3.15 0.76 33.98
CA THR A 47 3.23 -0.56 33.35
C THR A 47 1.86 -1.24 33.30
N ASN A 48 1.46 -1.67 32.11
CA ASN A 48 0.20 -2.35 31.80
C ASN A 48 -1.07 -1.57 32.20
N ALA A 49 -0.99 -0.23 32.23
CA ALA A 49 -2.17 0.60 32.46
C ALA A 49 -3.07 0.67 31.22
N ASN A 50 -4.36 0.41 31.38
CA ASN A 50 -5.36 0.54 30.32
C ASN A 50 -5.84 1.98 30.13
N THR A 51 -5.57 2.83 31.12
CA THR A 51 -5.92 4.27 31.11
C THR A 51 -4.80 5.09 31.72
N HIS A 52 -4.60 6.30 31.20
CA HIS A 52 -3.66 7.29 31.71
C HIS A 52 -4.29 8.68 31.60
N THR A 53 -3.87 9.61 32.44
CA THR A 53 -4.31 11.01 32.35
C THR A 53 -3.10 11.93 32.33
N THR A 54 -2.94 12.65 31.23
CA THR A 54 -1.98 13.74 31.08
C THR A 54 -2.66 15.03 31.47
N THR A 55 -2.08 15.77 32.41
CA THR A 55 -2.65 17.03 32.87
C THR A 55 -1.71 18.17 32.57
N VAL A 56 -2.16 19.18 31.83
CA VAL A 56 -1.44 20.44 31.67
C VAL A 56 -1.71 21.30 32.88
N ALA A 57 -0.69 21.43 33.72
CA ALA A 57 -0.80 22.06 35.01
C ALA A 57 -0.92 23.60 34.93
N ASP A 58 -1.66 24.18 35.86
CA ASP A 58 -1.78 25.64 35.99
C ASP A 58 -0.51 26.26 36.56
N GLY A 59 0.22 27.05 35.75
CA GLY A 59 1.39 27.80 36.16
C GLY A 59 2.55 26.96 36.71
N ALA A 60 2.61 25.68 36.38
CA ALA A 60 3.67 24.76 36.77
C ALA A 60 4.13 23.92 35.56
N THR A 61 5.36 23.45 35.64
CA THR A 61 5.96 22.59 34.61
C THR A 61 5.25 21.24 34.53
N ASP A 62 5.05 20.75 33.32
CA ASP A 62 4.50 19.42 33.04
C ASP A 62 4.85 18.96 31.62
N PRO A 63 5.02 17.63 31.34
CA PRO A 63 5.34 17.14 30.02
C PRO A 63 4.20 17.30 29.02
N GLY A 64 2.95 17.28 29.46
CA GLY A 64 1.76 17.40 28.60
C GLY A 64 1.64 18.78 27.94
N ARG A 65 2.41 19.76 28.38
CA ARG A 65 2.49 21.09 27.77
C ARG A 65 3.29 21.11 26.48
N ALA A 66 4.21 20.18 26.29
CA ALA A 66 5.13 20.16 25.16
C ALA A 66 4.38 20.02 23.80
N MET A 67 4.88 20.71 22.76
CA MET A 67 4.36 20.56 21.41
C MET A 67 4.62 19.16 20.87
N TYR A 68 5.79 18.60 21.13
CA TYR A 68 6.10 17.20 20.84
C TYR A 68 6.07 16.42 22.16
N LEU A 69 5.16 15.47 22.25
CA LEU A 69 4.92 14.68 23.47
C LEU A 69 5.11 13.21 23.18
N GLU A 70 6.13 12.60 23.78
CA GLU A 70 6.37 11.16 23.71
C GLU A 70 5.76 10.46 24.92
N TYR A 71 4.95 9.44 24.70
CA TYR A 71 4.51 8.53 25.75
C TYR A 71 5.41 7.30 25.79
N THR A 72 5.95 7.00 26.99
CA THR A 72 6.82 5.85 27.24
C THR A 72 6.20 4.89 28.25
N GLY A 73 6.79 3.71 28.39
CA GLY A 73 6.34 2.66 29.32
C GLY A 73 6.13 1.32 28.63
N THR A 74 5.66 0.32 29.38
CA THR A 74 5.40 -1.03 28.86
C THR A 74 3.90 -1.34 28.96
N LEU A 75 3.29 -1.71 27.84
CA LEU A 75 1.85 -2.00 27.75
C LEU A 75 1.62 -3.44 27.29
N ASP A 76 0.60 -4.11 27.87
CA ASP A 76 0.09 -5.44 27.45
C ASP A 76 -1.25 -5.35 26.69
N SER A 77 -1.86 -4.16 26.70
CA SER A 77 -3.12 -3.84 26.01
C SER A 77 -3.14 -2.36 25.61
N ALA A 78 -4.07 -1.97 24.74
CA ALA A 78 -4.24 -0.58 24.35
C ALA A 78 -4.54 0.33 25.55
N CYS A 79 -3.81 1.47 25.65
CA CYS A 79 -3.99 2.44 26.72
C CYS A 79 -4.75 3.67 26.22
N THR A 80 -5.87 4.02 26.90
CA THR A 80 -6.57 5.29 26.63
C THR A 80 -5.98 6.42 27.46
N ILE A 81 -5.43 7.44 26.80
CA ILE A 81 -4.81 8.61 27.40
C ILE A 81 -5.78 9.78 27.32
N THR A 82 -6.19 10.30 28.47
CA THR A 82 -7.05 11.48 28.55
C THR A 82 -6.19 12.73 28.78
N ILE A 83 -6.24 13.69 27.85
CA ILE A 83 -5.55 14.99 28.02
C ILE A 83 -6.50 15.96 28.72
N ALA A 84 -6.05 16.50 29.83
CA ALA A 84 -6.79 17.43 30.69
C ALA A 84 -6.04 18.77 30.85
N PRO A 85 -6.76 19.88 31.05
CA PRO A 85 -8.22 20.00 31.07
C PRO A 85 -8.84 19.86 29.66
N ASN A 86 -10.10 19.43 29.59
CA ASN A 86 -10.83 19.25 28.33
C ASN A 86 -11.21 20.55 27.60
N THR A 87 -10.70 21.67 28.07
CA THR A 87 -10.84 23.02 27.48
C THR A 87 -9.57 23.45 26.73
N LEU A 88 -8.52 22.62 26.71
CA LEU A 88 -7.31 22.91 25.95
C LEU A 88 -7.56 22.86 24.47
N ASN A 89 -7.18 23.93 23.76
CA ASN A 89 -7.31 24.06 22.33
C ASN A 89 -5.91 24.24 21.72
N ARG A 90 -5.29 23.19 21.21
CA ARG A 90 -3.93 23.25 20.67
C ARG A 90 -3.53 22.05 19.84
N MET A 91 -2.46 22.20 19.08
CA MET A 91 -1.80 21.10 18.37
C MET A 91 -0.72 20.42 19.23
N HIS A 92 -0.58 19.12 19.05
CA HIS A 92 0.54 18.32 19.50
C HIS A 92 1.03 17.38 18.39
N PHE A 93 2.32 17.09 18.39
CA PHE A 93 2.87 15.90 17.78
C PHE A 93 2.98 14.85 18.89
N ILE A 94 2.20 13.78 18.82
CA ILE A 94 2.18 12.75 19.86
C ILE A 94 2.82 11.47 19.33
N GLU A 95 3.85 11.01 20.03
CA GLU A 95 4.55 9.77 19.73
C GLU A 95 4.12 8.65 20.69
N ASN A 96 3.90 7.46 20.14
CA ASN A 96 3.76 6.24 20.92
C ASN A 96 5.12 5.54 21.04
N GLY A 97 5.96 5.97 21.96
CA GLY A 97 7.25 5.36 22.32
C GLY A 97 7.13 4.20 23.33
N THR A 98 5.91 3.64 23.53
CA THR A 98 5.71 2.51 24.46
C THR A 98 6.23 1.20 23.90
N SER A 99 6.67 0.31 24.78
CA SER A 99 6.99 -1.08 24.44
C SER A 99 5.78 -2.00 24.63
N GLY A 100 5.81 -3.21 24.04
CA GLY A 100 4.71 -4.20 24.12
C GLY A 100 3.80 -4.24 22.90
N SER A 101 4.14 -3.46 21.85
CA SER A 101 3.41 -3.44 20.56
C SER A 101 1.91 -3.10 20.69
N GLN A 102 1.57 -2.19 21.59
CA GLN A 102 0.19 -1.78 21.86
C GLN A 102 -0.09 -0.35 21.40
N ASN A 103 -1.32 -0.12 20.97
CA ASN A 103 -1.76 1.23 20.58
C ASN A 103 -1.96 2.12 21.82
N ILE A 104 -1.73 3.41 21.65
CA ILE A 104 -2.30 4.44 22.54
C ILE A 104 -3.49 5.12 21.87
N ILE A 105 -4.50 5.48 22.66
CA ILE A 105 -5.73 6.13 22.19
C ILE A 105 -5.83 7.47 22.87
N ILE A 106 -5.65 8.55 22.12
CA ILE A 106 -5.69 9.91 22.66
C ILE A 106 -7.14 10.41 22.70
N LYS A 107 -7.53 10.91 23.85
CA LYS A 107 -8.87 11.39 24.17
C LYS A 107 -8.79 12.73 24.92
N GLN A 108 -9.81 13.60 24.76
CA GLN A 108 -9.92 14.81 25.57
C GLN A 108 -11.24 14.88 26.35
N GLY A 109 -12.36 14.77 25.68
CA GLY A 109 -13.70 14.70 26.28
C GLY A 109 -14.44 13.42 25.90
N SER A 110 -15.72 13.54 25.55
CA SER A 110 -16.52 12.43 25.04
C SER A 110 -16.58 12.39 23.51
N GLY A 111 -15.89 13.31 22.81
CA GLY A 111 -15.83 13.37 21.35
C GLY A 111 -14.92 12.33 20.73
N ALA A 112 -14.56 12.55 19.47
CA ALA A 112 -13.68 11.65 18.72
C ALA A 112 -12.31 11.46 19.37
N THR A 113 -11.71 10.31 19.14
CA THR A 113 -10.39 9.91 19.65
C THR A 113 -9.46 9.57 18.48
N ILE A 114 -8.17 9.64 18.71
CA ILE A 114 -7.15 9.25 17.72
C ILE A 114 -6.35 8.07 18.27
N THR A 115 -6.19 7.04 17.46
CA THR A 115 -5.32 5.90 17.77
C THR A 115 -3.95 6.09 17.13
N ILE A 116 -2.90 5.88 17.91
CA ILE A 116 -1.49 5.96 17.49
C ILE A 116 -0.85 4.58 17.70
N PRO A 117 -0.46 3.89 16.60
CA PRO A 117 0.28 2.63 16.69
C PRO A 117 1.64 2.77 17.39
N PRO A 118 2.24 1.67 17.88
CA PRO A 118 3.58 1.70 18.49
C PRO A 118 4.64 2.18 17.49
N GLY A 119 5.46 3.11 17.92
CA GLY A 119 6.53 3.72 17.11
C GLY A 119 6.06 4.81 16.13
N ASP A 120 4.76 5.08 16.07
CA ASP A 120 4.23 6.12 15.21
C ASP A 120 4.10 7.47 15.93
N VAL A 121 4.14 8.54 15.12
CA VAL A 121 3.86 9.93 15.54
C VAL A 121 2.65 10.44 14.77
N LYS A 122 1.71 11.08 15.48
CA LYS A 122 0.61 11.79 14.85
C LYS A 122 0.55 13.26 15.28
N ALA A 123 0.32 14.14 14.31
CA ALA A 123 -0.07 15.52 14.60
C ALA A 123 -1.57 15.53 14.90
N VAL A 124 -1.93 15.95 16.10
CA VAL A 124 -3.32 15.98 16.56
C VAL A 124 -3.71 17.38 17.00
N TYR A 125 -4.99 17.70 16.85
CA TYR A 125 -5.59 18.93 17.31
C TYR A 125 -6.61 18.61 18.42
N LEU A 126 -6.45 19.24 19.56
CA LEU A 126 -7.38 19.23 20.69
C LEU A 126 -8.35 20.39 20.51
N ASP A 127 -9.66 20.15 20.39
CA ASP A 127 -10.63 21.20 20.08
C ASP A 127 -11.10 21.99 21.31
N GLY A 128 -10.82 21.50 22.52
CA GLY A 128 -11.13 22.19 23.76
C GLY A 128 -12.63 22.40 24.02
N ALA A 129 -13.52 21.64 23.41
CA ALA A 129 -14.97 21.86 23.49
C ALA A 129 -15.62 21.39 24.81
N GLY A 130 -14.84 21.29 25.90
CA GLY A 130 -15.33 20.89 27.21
C GLY A 130 -15.71 19.41 27.29
N SER A 131 -16.89 19.08 27.82
CA SER A 131 -17.31 17.68 27.98
C SER A 131 -17.41 16.93 26.65
N GLY A 132 -17.68 17.62 25.56
CA GLY A 132 -17.75 17.10 24.20
C GLY A 132 -16.42 17.11 23.44
N ALA A 133 -15.33 17.57 24.07
CA ALA A 133 -14.05 17.77 23.40
C ALA A 133 -13.57 16.53 22.64
N ALA A 134 -13.07 16.78 21.43
CA ALA A 134 -12.58 15.77 20.50
C ALA A 134 -11.06 15.94 20.27
N VAL A 135 -10.42 14.87 19.88
CA VAL A 135 -9.07 14.85 19.32
C VAL A 135 -9.18 14.54 17.84
N VAL A 136 -8.62 15.40 17.00
CA VAL A 136 -8.72 15.31 15.55
C VAL A 136 -7.33 15.13 14.95
N ASP A 137 -7.19 14.28 13.96
CA ASP A 137 -5.97 14.18 13.16
C ASP A 137 -5.80 15.47 12.36
N ALA A 138 -4.73 16.21 12.62
CA ALA A 138 -4.49 17.51 11.99
C ALA A 138 -4.25 17.41 10.48
N PHE A 139 -3.91 16.22 9.99
CA PHE A 139 -3.61 15.96 8.58
C PHE A 139 -4.61 15.02 7.89
N ALA A 140 -5.75 14.70 8.54
CA ALA A 140 -6.78 13.82 7.97
C ALA A 140 -7.30 14.26 6.58
N SER A 141 -7.15 15.55 6.25
CA SER A 141 -7.54 16.13 4.95
C SER A 141 -6.43 17.04 4.41
N LEU A 142 -5.20 16.54 4.42
CA LEU A 142 -4.05 17.30 3.93
C LEU A 142 -4.19 17.58 2.44
N ASN A 143 -4.31 18.84 2.05
CA ASN A 143 -4.28 19.31 0.67
C ASN A 143 -2.96 20.02 0.41
N VAL A 144 -2.13 19.48 -0.46
CA VAL A 144 -0.83 20.05 -0.85
C VAL A 144 -0.81 20.24 -2.36
N VAL A 145 -0.18 21.33 -2.82
CA VAL A 145 -0.01 21.57 -4.26
C VAL A 145 1.05 20.64 -4.84
N ASP A 146 2.16 20.46 -4.13
CA ASP A 146 3.25 19.57 -4.50
C ASP A 146 3.70 18.76 -3.29
N LEU A 147 3.69 17.44 -3.39
CA LEU A 147 4.24 16.52 -2.39
C LEU A 147 5.51 15.88 -2.95
N LYS A 148 6.67 16.21 -2.37
CA LYS A 148 7.94 15.54 -2.67
C LYS A 148 8.32 14.60 -1.52
N VAL A 149 8.30 13.31 -1.79
CA VAL A 149 8.81 12.27 -0.88
C VAL A 149 10.24 11.92 -1.33
N GLN A 150 11.20 11.98 -0.41
CA GLN A 150 12.63 11.74 -0.75
C GLN A 150 13.02 10.26 -0.72
N ASP A 151 12.22 9.45 -0.08
CA ASP A 151 12.41 8.00 0.05
C ASP A 151 11.10 7.31 -0.36
N ASP A 152 10.51 6.46 0.44
CA ASP A 152 9.32 5.69 0.09
C ASP A 152 8.01 6.40 0.46
N LEU A 153 7.01 6.34 -0.42
CA LEU A 153 5.62 6.66 -0.12
C LEU A 153 4.83 5.37 0.08
N THR A 154 4.40 5.10 1.31
CA THR A 154 3.49 3.99 1.61
C THR A 154 2.05 4.49 1.67
N VAL A 155 1.20 3.99 0.78
CA VAL A 155 -0.25 4.22 0.80
C VAL A 155 -0.93 2.89 1.14
N THR A 156 -1.67 2.86 2.25
CA THR A 156 -2.30 1.63 2.77
C THR A 156 -3.68 1.34 2.17
N ASP A 157 -4.21 2.28 1.40
CA ASP A 157 -5.49 2.19 0.70
C ASP A 157 -5.28 2.59 -0.78
N ASP A 158 -6.17 3.31 -1.40
CA ASP A 158 -6.14 3.66 -2.80
C ASP A 158 -5.33 4.93 -3.11
N VAL A 159 -4.63 4.94 -4.25
CA VAL A 159 -4.06 6.15 -4.85
C VAL A 159 -4.90 6.55 -6.06
N ALA A 160 -5.63 7.67 -5.96
CA ALA A 160 -6.37 8.24 -7.08
C ALA A 160 -5.50 9.30 -7.78
N ILE A 161 -5.14 9.05 -9.04
CA ILE A 161 -4.38 9.99 -9.87
C ILE A 161 -5.32 10.56 -10.94
N GLY A 162 -5.67 11.86 -10.82
CA GLY A 162 -6.58 12.53 -11.75
C GLY A 162 -5.95 12.93 -13.08
N GLY A 163 -4.65 12.75 -13.26
CA GLY A 163 -3.88 13.03 -14.47
C GLY A 163 -2.99 11.85 -14.85
N ASP A 164 -1.87 12.12 -15.49
CA ASP A 164 -0.92 11.08 -15.88
C ASP A 164 -0.02 10.65 -14.70
N ALA A 165 0.23 9.35 -14.59
CA ALA A 165 1.24 8.79 -13.69
C ALA A 165 2.54 8.53 -14.47
N ALA A 166 3.58 9.33 -14.23
CA ALA A 166 4.90 9.08 -14.80
C ALA A 166 5.75 8.25 -13.82
N VAL A 167 5.96 6.97 -14.13
CA VAL A 167 6.81 6.07 -13.35
C VAL A 167 8.12 5.87 -14.10
N THR A 168 9.24 6.37 -13.53
CA THR A 168 10.58 6.20 -14.13
C THR A 168 11.26 4.90 -13.72
N GLY A 169 10.73 4.20 -12.73
CA GLY A 169 11.17 2.89 -12.24
C GLY A 169 10.24 1.76 -12.70
N ALA A 170 10.41 0.59 -12.10
CA ALA A 170 9.54 -0.54 -12.35
C ALA A 170 8.20 -0.39 -11.60
N VAL A 171 7.09 -0.73 -12.26
CA VAL A 171 5.81 -1.03 -11.58
C VAL A 171 5.82 -2.51 -11.26
N THR A 172 5.96 -2.87 -10.00
CA THR A 172 6.03 -4.26 -9.55
C THR A 172 4.75 -4.68 -8.84
N GLY A 173 4.20 -5.80 -9.25
CA GLY A 173 3.05 -6.45 -8.59
C GLY A 173 1.68 -5.94 -9.03
N GLY A 174 0.67 -6.79 -8.85
CA GLY A 174 -0.71 -6.44 -9.01
C GLY A 174 -1.25 -6.45 -10.45
N THR A 175 -2.41 -5.86 -10.59
CA THR A 175 -3.14 -5.76 -11.86
C THR A 175 -3.32 -4.29 -12.24
N ILE A 176 -3.33 -4.01 -13.54
CA ILE A 176 -3.77 -2.72 -14.08
C ILE A 176 -5.18 -2.91 -14.64
N ASN A 177 -6.19 -2.24 -14.05
CA ASN A 177 -7.61 -2.43 -14.38
C ASN A 177 -8.08 -3.91 -14.31
N GLY A 178 -7.60 -4.65 -13.32
CA GLY A 178 -7.90 -6.08 -13.19
C GLY A 178 -7.13 -6.98 -14.17
N VAL A 179 -6.28 -6.42 -15.03
CA VAL A 179 -5.41 -7.17 -15.93
C VAL A 179 -4.04 -7.38 -15.28
N GLY A 180 -3.65 -8.63 -15.10
CA GLY A 180 -2.32 -9.00 -14.62
C GLY A 180 -1.27 -8.74 -15.69
N ILE A 181 -0.15 -8.12 -15.29
CA ILE A 181 1.04 -7.98 -16.13
C ILE A 181 2.18 -8.68 -15.40
N ALA A 182 2.65 -9.79 -15.97
CA ALA A 182 3.83 -10.50 -15.51
C ALA A 182 4.97 -10.31 -16.52
N SER A 183 6.11 -9.82 -16.05
CA SER A 183 7.30 -9.69 -16.89
C SER A 183 8.56 -9.93 -16.06
N SER A 184 9.53 -10.62 -16.65
CA SER A 184 10.85 -10.86 -16.06
C SER A 184 10.83 -11.35 -14.60
N ILE A 185 9.82 -12.13 -14.22
CA ILE A 185 9.74 -12.80 -12.91
C ILE A 185 10.68 -14.02 -12.90
N THR A 186 10.90 -14.59 -11.71
CA THR A 186 11.75 -15.78 -11.55
C THR A 186 11.30 -16.91 -12.49
N ASN A 187 12.24 -17.46 -13.26
CA ASN A 187 11.99 -18.49 -14.27
C ASN A 187 11.07 -18.09 -15.46
N PHE A 188 10.86 -16.77 -15.64
CA PHE A 188 10.12 -16.21 -16.79
C PHE A 188 10.90 -14.99 -17.33
N THR A 189 12.18 -15.16 -17.59
CA THR A 189 13.11 -14.07 -17.92
C THR A 189 12.88 -13.57 -19.36
N ASN A 190 13.03 -12.27 -19.58
CA ASN A 190 12.81 -11.60 -20.85
C ASN A 190 11.41 -11.85 -21.47
N SER A 191 10.46 -12.22 -20.65
CA SER A 191 9.10 -12.57 -21.06
C SER A 191 8.10 -11.51 -20.62
N ILE A 192 6.95 -11.45 -21.31
CA ILE A 192 5.80 -10.63 -20.93
C ILE A 192 4.52 -11.45 -21.05
N LEU A 193 3.68 -11.40 -20.02
CA LEU A 193 2.33 -11.95 -20.04
C LEU A 193 1.34 -10.87 -19.59
N ILE A 194 0.36 -10.57 -20.43
CA ILE A 194 -0.75 -9.66 -20.13
C ILE A 194 -2.04 -10.50 -20.18
N SER A 195 -2.59 -10.80 -18.99
CA SER A 195 -3.76 -11.64 -18.83
C SER A 195 -4.58 -11.22 -17.63
N ASN A 196 -5.89 -11.36 -17.68
CA ASN A 196 -6.76 -11.24 -16.52
C ASN A 196 -6.84 -12.54 -15.69
N ASP A 197 -6.26 -13.62 -16.19
CA ASP A 197 -5.86 -14.79 -15.42
C ASP A 197 -4.35 -14.98 -15.64
N ALA A 198 -3.56 -14.53 -14.70
CA ALA A 198 -2.10 -14.61 -14.76
C ALA A 198 -1.58 -15.99 -14.30
N GLY A 199 -2.38 -17.03 -14.45
CA GLY A 199 -1.95 -18.42 -14.25
C GLY A 199 -0.80 -18.74 -15.21
N THR A 200 0.24 -19.32 -14.67
CA THR A 200 1.24 -20.10 -15.40
C THR A 200 1.43 -21.37 -14.61
N GLY A 201 1.80 -22.45 -15.26
CA GLY A 201 2.25 -23.66 -14.54
C GLY A 201 3.40 -23.34 -13.58
N THR A 202 3.93 -24.32 -12.90
CA THR A 202 5.10 -24.10 -12.04
C THR A 202 6.33 -23.82 -12.89
N LEU A 203 6.66 -22.55 -13.07
CA LEU A 203 7.76 -22.09 -13.91
C LEU A 203 9.10 -22.64 -13.40
N SER A 204 9.83 -23.32 -14.24
CA SER A 204 11.17 -23.83 -13.96
C SER A 204 12.26 -23.12 -14.77
N SER A 205 11.99 -22.75 -16.01
CA SER A 205 12.88 -21.99 -16.89
C SER A 205 12.13 -21.65 -18.19
N ALA A 206 11.16 -20.75 -18.16
CA ALA A 206 10.38 -20.33 -19.33
C ALA A 206 10.78 -18.90 -19.72
N ASN A 207 11.63 -18.78 -20.74
CA ASN A 207 12.23 -17.50 -21.10
C ASN A 207 11.75 -16.99 -22.47
N ASN A 208 11.86 -15.69 -22.71
CA ASN A 208 11.60 -15.05 -23.99
C ASN A 208 10.16 -15.26 -24.51
N ASN A 209 9.19 -15.46 -23.64
CA ASN A 209 7.79 -15.67 -24.05
C ASN A 209 7.01 -14.38 -24.10
N THR A 210 6.08 -14.27 -25.07
CA THR A 210 5.17 -13.13 -25.20
C THR A 210 3.72 -13.64 -25.18
N GLY A 211 2.94 -13.27 -24.17
CA GLY A 211 1.56 -13.67 -23.97
C GLY A 211 0.60 -12.49 -23.87
N LEU A 212 -0.53 -12.55 -24.58
CA LEU A 212 -1.61 -11.57 -24.48
C LEU A 212 -2.97 -12.27 -24.60
N GLY A 213 -3.73 -12.35 -23.52
CA GLY A 213 -5.09 -12.92 -23.51
C GLY A 213 -5.38 -13.73 -22.25
N PHE A 214 -6.65 -14.08 -22.08
CA PHE A 214 -7.11 -14.93 -20.99
C PHE A 214 -6.60 -16.38 -21.17
N GLU A 215 -6.06 -17.00 -20.11
CA GLU A 215 -5.50 -18.36 -20.10
C GLU A 215 -4.39 -18.63 -21.16
N VAL A 216 -3.65 -17.60 -21.56
CA VAL A 216 -2.46 -17.80 -22.38
C VAL A 216 -1.34 -18.32 -21.49
N PHE A 217 -0.71 -19.43 -21.88
CA PHE A 217 0.39 -20.06 -21.14
C PHE A 217 0.04 -20.60 -19.74
N ASP A 218 -1.22 -20.98 -19.51
CA ASP A 218 -1.72 -21.40 -18.19
C ASP A 218 -0.93 -22.57 -17.58
N ASP A 219 -0.52 -23.55 -18.41
CA ASP A 219 0.26 -24.72 -17.99
C ASP A 219 1.78 -24.59 -18.25
N LEU A 220 2.30 -23.41 -18.62
CA LEU A 220 3.70 -23.24 -19.02
C LEU A 220 4.67 -23.56 -17.86
N THR A 221 5.67 -24.38 -18.14
CA THR A 221 6.70 -24.76 -17.16
C THR A 221 8.12 -24.37 -17.58
N SER A 222 8.57 -24.74 -18.78
CA SER A 222 9.93 -24.51 -19.27
C SER A 222 10.03 -24.23 -20.77
N GLY A 223 8.89 -24.01 -21.46
CA GLY A 223 8.92 -23.63 -22.88
C GLY A 223 9.47 -22.24 -23.10
N ASP A 224 10.37 -22.11 -24.07
CA ASP A 224 11.04 -20.85 -24.41
C ASP A 224 10.61 -20.32 -25.78
N ASP A 225 10.79 -19.00 -25.98
CA ASP A 225 10.64 -18.33 -27.27
C ASP A 225 9.24 -18.47 -27.92
N ASN A 226 8.16 -18.56 -27.13
CA ASN A 226 6.81 -18.70 -27.64
C ASN A 226 6.08 -17.35 -27.69
N VAL A 227 5.17 -17.23 -28.68
CA VAL A 227 4.24 -16.11 -28.81
C VAL A 227 2.81 -16.63 -28.77
N GLY A 228 2.03 -16.20 -27.77
CA GLY A 228 0.61 -16.52 -27.60
C GLY A 228 -0.24 -15.25 -27.57
N VAL A 229 -1.16 -15.08 -28.53
CA VAL A 229 -2.08 -13.95 -28.57
C VAL A 229 -3.50 -14.43 -28.85
N GLY A 230 -4.38 -14.24 -27.88
CA GLY A 230 -5.78 -14.65 -27.95
C GLY A 230 -6.22 -15.40 -26.70
N VAL A 231 -7.54 -15.53 -26.52
CA VAL A 231 -8.08 -16.33 -25.41
C VAL A 231 -7.66 -17.79 -25.61
N GLN A 232 -7.04 -18.39 -24.60
CA GLN A 232 -6.60 -19.79 -24.58
C GLN A 232 -5.56 -20.15 -25.66
N ALA A 233 -4.82 -19.18 -26.19
CA ALA A 233 -3.69 -19.49 -27.07
C ALA A 233 -2.58 -20.17 -26.26
N LEU A 234 -2.11 -21.36 -26.72
CA LEU A 234 -1.05 -22.12 -26.01
C LEU A 234 -1.37 -22.45 -24.54
N THR A 235 -2.64 -22.61 -24.17
CA THR A 235 -3.08 -22.84 -22.78
C THR A 235 -2.36 -24.03 -22.15
N LYS A 236 -2.24 -25.17 -22.87
CA LYS A 236 -1.62 -26.39 -22.32
C LYS A 236 -0.14 -26.56 -22.63
N LEU A 237 0.49 -25.50 -23.13
CA LEU A 237 1.93 -25.56 -23.40
C LEU A 237 2.72 -25.74 -22.10
N THR A 238 3.54 -26.80 -22.06
CA THR A 238 4.42 -27.05 -20.90
C THR A 238 5.88 -26.82 -21.22
N THR A 239 6.41 -27.47 -22.22
CA THR A 239 7.84 -27.49 -22.57
C THR A 239 8.15 -27.14 -24.03
N GLY A 240 7.11 -27.01 -24.88
CA GLY A 240 7.31 -26.68 -26.30
C GLY A 240 7.98 -25.31 -26.48
N VAL A 241 8.84 -25.22 -27.48
CA VAL A 241 9.62 -24.03 -27.77
C VAL A 241 9.34 -23.47 -29.17
N GLN A 242 9.57 -22.16 -29.33
CA GLN A 242 9.52 -21.46 -30.62
C GLN A 242 8.18 -21.64 -31.38
N ASN A 243 7.07 -21.63 -30.63
CA ASN A 243 5.73 -21.66 -31.22
C ASN A 243 5.14 -20.27 -31.35
N THR A 244 4.40 -20.01 -32.40
CA THR A 244 3.62 -18.79 -32.60
C THR A 244 2.15 -19.14 -32.74
N ALA A 245 1.32 -18.69 -31.78
CA ALA A 245 -0.12 -18.89 -31.76
C ALA A 245 -0.85 -17.56 -31.69
N ILE A 246 -1.58 -17.21 -32.74
CA ILE A 246 -2.36 -15.96 -32.80
C ILE A 246 -3.81 -16.30 -33.17
N GLY A 247 -4.69 -16.15 -32.20
CA GLY A 247 -6.11 -16.45 -32.31
C GLY A 247 -6.65 -17.19 -31.10
N SER A 248 -7.97 -17.13 -30.87
CA SER A 248 -8.58 -17.87 -29.76
C SER A 248 -8.40 -19.38 -29.97
N ALA A 249 -7.97 -20.09 -28.93
CA ALA A 249 -7.71 -21.53 -28.95
C ALA A 249 -6.74 -21.98 -30.07
N SER A 250 -5.81 -21.14 -30.50
CA SER A 250 -4.74 -21.55 -31.40
C SER A 250 -3.69 -22.33 -30.61
N LEU A 251 -3.30 -23.52 -31.10
CA LEU A 251 -2.37 -24.45 -30.44
C LEU A 251 -2.75 -24.71 -28.95
N ASP A 252 -4.03 -24.68 -28.60
CA ASP A 252 -4.47 -24.80 -27.21
C ASP A 252 -4.19 -26.17 -26.58
N ALA A 253 -4.14 -27.25 -27.38
CA ALA A 253 -3.78 -28.57 -26.88
C ALA A 253 -2.27 -28.88 -26.92
N ASN A 254 -1.43 -28.00 -27.48
CA ASN A 254 -0.01 -28.25 -27.61
C ASN A 254 0.69 -28.31 -26.25
N THR A 255 1.35 -29.40 -25.94
CA THR A 255 2.10 -29.59 -24.69
C THR A 255 3.61 -29.43 -24.87
N SER A 256 4.17 -30.09 -25.88
CA SER A 256 5.62 -30.17 -26.10
C SER A 256 6.05 -30.00 -27.56
N GLY A 257 5.11 -29.81 -28.48
CA GLY A 257 5.45 -29.56 -29.89
C GLY A 257 6.21 -28.27 -30.09
N ASN A 258 7.17 -28.28 -30.99
CA ASN A 258 8.07 -27.18 -31.25
C ASN A 258 7.90 -26.60 -32.66
N TYR A 259 8.33 -25.35 -32.86
CA TYR A 259 8.43 -24.71 -34.19
C TYR A 259 7.08 -24.63 -34.95
N ASN A 260 5.95 -24.64 -34.26
CA ASN A 260 4.65 -24.52 -34.90
C ASN A 260 4.23 -23.06 -35.05
N THR A 261 3.62 -22.74 -36.19
CA THR A 261 3.00 -21.43 -36.44
C THR A 261 1.51 -21.62 -36.71
N ALA A 262 0.68 -21.08 -35.83
CA ALA A 262 -0.78 -21.15 -35.92
C ALA A 262 -1.38 -19.75 -35.87
N VAL A 263 -2.00 -19.29 -36.93
CA VAL A 263 -2.67 -17.99 -37.02
C VAL A 263 -4.11 -18.17 -37.44
N GLY A 264 -5.03 -17.92 -36.55
CA GLY A 264 -6.47 -18.10 -36.71
C GLY A 264 -7.09 -18.83 -35.52
N THR A 265 -8.38 -18.60 -35.28
CA THR A 265 -9.11 -19.30 -34.23
C THR A 265 -9.05 -20.82 -34.46
N SER A 266 -8.70 -21.58 -33.41
CA SER A 266 -8.57 -23.06 -33.43
C SER A 266 -7.62 -23.61 -34.51
N SER A 267 -6.68 -22.81 -35.00
CA SER A 267 -5.63 -23.31 -35.89
C SER A 267 -4.69 -24.23 -35.11
N LEU A 268 -4.37 -25.43 -35.66
CA LEU A 268 -3.61 -26.47 -34.96
C LEU A 268 -4.16 -26.78 -33.54
N GLY A 269 -5.48 -26.62 -33.32
CA GLY A 269 -6.08 -26.76 -31.99
C GLY A 269 -5.93 -28.15 -31.37
N ALA A 270 -5.89 -29.23 -32.16
CA ALA A 270 -5.67 -30.60 -31.67
C ALA A 270 -4.19 -31.02 -31.61
N ASN A 271 -3.25 -30.18 -32.04
CA ASN A 271 -1.84 -30.52 -32.01
C ASN A 271 -1.36 -30.68 -30.55
N THR A 272 -0.77 -31.82 -30.23
CA THR A 272 -0.26 -32.08 -28.87
C THR A 272 1.27 -32.06 -28.80
N THR A 273 1.92 -32.72 -29.73
CA THR A 273 3.40 -32.92 -29.71
C THR A 273 4.06 -32.77 -31.07
N ALA A 274 3.24 -32.57 -32.15
CA ALA A 274 3.80 -32.44 -33.49
C ALA A 274 4.59 -31.13 -33.66
N GLU A 275 5.56 -31.17 -34.54
CA GLU A 275 6.51 -30.09 -34.76
C GLU A 275 6.47 -29.56 -36.19
N GLU A 276 7.00 -28.35 -36.39
CA GLU A 276 7.24 -27.76 -37.72
C GLU A 276 5.96 -27.57 -38.55
N ASN A 277 4.79 -27.45 -37.96
CA ASN A 277 3.54 -27.20 -38.69
C ASN A 277 3.28 -25.70 -38.86
N THR A 278 2.79 -25.32 -40.03
CA THR A 278 2.31 -23.97 -40.33
C THR A 278 0.84 -24.00 -40.70
N ALA A 279 -0.01 -23.35 -39.91
CA ALA A 279 -1.44 -23.21 -40.15
C ALA A 279 -1.87 -21.76 -40.16
N LEU A 280 -2.48 -21.32 -41.26
CA LEU A 280 -3.01 -19.97 -41.40
C LEU A 280 -4.47 -20.01 -41.85
N GLY A 281 -5.38 -19.65 -40.97
CA GLY A 281 -6.82 -19.64 -41.22
C GLY A 281 -7.60 -20.21 -40.05
N TRP A 282 -8.91 -19.90 -39.99
CA TRP A 282 -9.81 -20.50 -39.02
C TRP A 282 -9.85 -22.03 -39.14
N GLY A 283 -9.55 -22.77 -38.07
CA GLY A 283 -9.56 -24.23 -38.05
C GLY A 283 -8.55 -24.89 -39.00
N ALA A 284 -7.57 -24.17 -39.52
CA ALA A 284 -6.53 -24.75 -40.36
C ALA A 284 -5.73 -25.80 -39.58
N ALA A 285 -5.59 -27.02 -40.17
CA ALA A 285 -5.00 -28.20 -39.54
C ALA A 285 -5.57 -28.50 -38.14
N GLY A 286 -6.84 -28.18 -37.90
CA GLY A 286 -7.47 -28.19 -36.58
C GLY A 286 -7.52 -29.58 -35.93
N SER A 287 -7.56 -30.67 -36.68
CA SER A 287 -7.56 -32.05 -36.19
C SER A 287 -6.18 -32.74 -36.24
N THR A 288 -5.13 -32.03 -36.68
CA THR A 288 -3.78 -32.59 -36.74
C THR A 288 -3.25 -32.77 -35.30
N THR A 289 -2.99 -33.99 -34.89
CA THR A 289 -2.54 -34.33 -33.53
C THR A 289 -1.03 -34.59 -33.44
N THR A 290 -0.50 -35.37 -34.37
CA THR A 290 0.90 -35.87 -34.38
C THR A 290 1.60 -35.70 -35.73
N GLY A 291 0.91 -35.23 -36.78
CA GLY A 291 1.51 -34.95 -38.09
C GLY A 291 2.48 -33.77 -38.02
N ALA A 292 3.69 -33.94 -38.49
CA ALA A 292 4.72 -32.90 -38.49
C ALA A 292 4.97 -32.34 -39.91
N SER A 293 5.58 -31.15 -39.97
CA SER A 293 6.05 -30.51 -41.20
C SER A 293 4.93 -30.25 -42.25
N ASN A 294 3.72 -29.98 -41.77
CA ASN A 294 2.57 -29.66 -42.65
C ASN A 294 2.41 -28.15 -42.85
N VAL A 295 1.93 -27.77 -44.03
CA VAL A 295 1.50 -26.40 -44.32
C VAL A 295 0.02 -26.41 -44.71
N ALA A 296 -0.78 -25.70 -43.94
CA ALA A 296 -2.22 -25.51 -44.13
C ALA A 296 -2.54 -24.01 -44.23
N VAL A 297 -2.96 -23.56 -45.41
CA VAL A 297 -3.33 -22.14 -45.62
C VAL A 297 -4.76 -22.06 -46.14
N GLY A 298 -5.60 -21.38 -45.43
CA GLY A 298 -7.02 -21.22 -45.73
C GLY A 298 -7.90 -21.68 -44.58
N SER A 299 -9.14 -21.19 -44.53
CA SER A 299 -10.15 -21.67 -43.59
C SER A 299 -10.36 -23.17 -43.72
N GLN A 300 -10.21 -23.91 -42.61
CA GLN A 300 -10.35 -25.38 -42.55
C GLN A 300 -9.45 -26.17 -43.53
N ALA A 301 -8.36 -25.56 -44.03
CA ALA A 301 -7.39 -26.32 -44.82
C ALA A 301 -6.77 -27.43 -43.95
N LEU A 302 -6.69 -28.66 -44.47
CA LEU A 302 -6.23 -29.85 -43.75
C LEU A 302 -6.94 -30.09 -42.39
N ALA A 303 -8.22 -29.68 -42.26
CA ALA A 303 -8.91 -29.77 -40.98
C ALA A 303 -9.15 -31.20 -40.48
N ASP A 304 -9.26 -32.16 -41.40
CA ASP A 304 -9.58 -33.58 -41.15
C ASP A 304 -8.40 -34.54 -41.45
N ASN A 305 -7.17 -34.02 -41.44
CA ASN A 305 -5.99 -34.83 -41.75
C ASN A 305 -5.33 -35.40 -40.48
#